data_22b6e4c8fcb95ec1e08677e3f981909c
#
_entry.id   22b6e4c8fcb95ec1e08677e3f981909c
#
_cell.length_a   1.000
_cell.length_b   1.000
_cell.length_c   1.000
_cell.angle_alpha   90.00
_cell.angle_beta   90.00
_cell.angle_gamma   90.00
#
_symmetry.space_group_name_H-M   'P 1'
#
loop_
_entity.id
_entity.type
_entity.pdbx_description
1 polymer ?
#
loop_
_entity_poly.entity_id
_entity_poly.type
_entity_poly.pdbx_seq_one_letter_code
_entity_poly.pdbx_strand_id
1 'polypeptide(L)'
;TLCSESSPLMSTHSWRDALKIYSSPASIALLLLGFAAGLPYMLVFSTLSVWLRESGVDLKTIAFASLIGLTYAFKWVWSPLLDQWRLPILGRLGRRRSWLVLSQSLVAIGLAGMALCDPQESLSVLISLAVLVAFASATQDVAVDAYRLEIAENESQAALAATYMAGYRIAALFAIAGALYFADWFGA
;
A
#
# COMPACT_ATOMS: atom_id res chain seq x y z
N THR A 1 -20.94 -24.77 -47.79
CA THR A 1 -21.53 -24.64 -46.45
C THR A 1 -20.60 -23.80 -45.60
N LEU A 2 -20.83 -22.47 -45.66
CA LEU A 2 -20.08 -21.48 -44.87
C LEU A 2 -20.62 -21.47 -43.45
N CYS A 3 -19.83 -21.88 -42.50
CA CYS A 3 -20.11 -21.75 -41.08
C CYS A 3 -20.08 -20.25 -40.72
N SER A 4 -21.25 -19.72 -40.41
CA SER A 4 -21.43 -18.39 -39.83
C SER A 4 -20.95 -18.46 -38.39
N GLU A 5 -19.71 -18.01 -38.12
CA GLU A 5 -19.25 -17.68 -36.79
C GLU A 5 -19.98 -16.41 -36.33
N SER A 6 -21.00 -16.63 -35.51
CA SER A 6 -21.62 -15.55 -34.75
C SER A 6 -20.63 -15.08 -33.72
N SER A 7 -20.00 -13.93 -33.99
CA SER A 7 -19.23 -13.17 -33.02
C SER A 7 -20.08 -12.96 -31.75
N PRO A 8 -19.59 -13.26 -30.55
CA PRO A 8 -20.33 -12.95 -29.34
C PRO A 8 -20.44 -11.41 -29.27
N LEU A 9 -21.69 -10.96 -29.41
CA LEU A 9 -22.06 -9.56 -29.22
C LEU A 9 -21.49 -9.09 -27.88
N MET A 10 -20.59 -8.11 -27.93
CA MET A 10 -20.13 -7.38 -26.74
C MET A 10 -21.40 -6.94 -25.99
N SER A 11 -21.62 -7.53 -24.83
CA SER A 11 -22.67 -7.11 -23.92
C SER A 11 -22.42 -5.64 -23.60
N THR A 12 -23.33 -4.76 -24.03
CA THR A 12 -23.31 -3.35 -23.68
C THR A 12 -23.58 -3.22 -22.20
N HIS A 13 -22.50 -3.30 -21.40
CA HIS A 13 -22.61 -3.03 -19.97
C HIS A 13 -23.13 -1.58 -19.81
N SER A 14 -24.32 -1.45 -19.23
CA SER A 14 -24.92 -0.15 -18.93
C SER A 14 -24.03 0.58 -17.92
N TRP A 15 -23.90 1.91 -18.08
CA TRP A 15 -23.22 2.78 -17.09
C TRP A 15 -23.71 2.55 -15.65
N ARG A 16 -24.96 2.12 -15.49
CA ARG A 16 -25.56 1.76 -14.19
C ARG A 16 -24.95 0.50 -13.59
N ASP A 17 -24.56 -0.47 -14.41
CA ASP A 17 -23.95 -1.70 -13.93
C ASP A 17 -22.47 -1.43 -13.54
N ALA A 18 -21.78 -0.57 -14.29
CA ALA A 18 -20.46 -0.09 -13.92
C ALA A 18 -20.49 0.63 -12.57
N LEU A 19 -21.43 1.55 -12.35
CA LEU A 19 -21.56 2.28 -11.08
C LEU A 19 -21.87 1.35 -9.90
N LYS A 20 -22.63 0.29 -10.09
CA LYS A 20 -22.88 -0.73 -9.05
C LYS A 20 -21.61 -1.45 -8.61
N ILE A 21 -20.71 -1.75 -9.54
CA ILE A 21 -19.43 -2.40 -9.23
C ILE A 21 -18.60 -1.46 -8.32
N TYR A 22 -18.50 -0.17 -8.66
CA TYR A 22 -17.74 0.81 -7.88
C TYR A 22 -18.33 1.11 -6.50
N SER A 23 -19.63 0.96 -6.31
CA SER A 23 -20.31 1.12 -5.03
C SER A 23 -20.41 -0.18 -4.22
N SER A 24 -19.83 -1.28 -4.70
CA SER A 24 -19.85 -2.55 -3.99
C SER A 24 -19.01 -2.51 -2.71
N PRO A 25 -19.35 -3.31 -1.67
CA PRO A 25 -18.52 -3.40 -0.46
C PRO A 25 -17.07 -3.80 -0.74
N ALA A 26 -16.84 -4.62 -1.78
CA ALA A 26 -15.52 -5.03 -2.22
C ALA A 26 -14.71 -3.83 -2.77
N SER A 27 -15.32 -2.97 -3.57
CA SER A 27 -14.69 -1.76 -4.10
C SER A 27 -14.34 -0.77 -2.99
N ILE A 28 -15.25 -0.55 -2.04
CA ILE A 28 -14.99 0.32 -0.89
C ILE A 28 -13.83 -0.23 -0.04
N ALA A 29 -13.82 -1.53 0.23
CA ALA A 29 -12.73 -2.16 0.96
C ALA A 29 -11.39 -2.02 0.23
N LEU A 30 -11.35 -2.20 -1.10
CA LEU A 30 -10.14 -2.03 -1.89
C LEU A 30 -9.68 -0.57 -1.99
N LEU A 31 -10.59 0.39 -2.02
CA LEU A 31 -10.26 1.81 -1.96
C LEU A 31 -9.56 2.14 -0.64
N LEU A 32 -10.11 1.67 0.49
CA LEU A 32 -9.52 1.87 1.81
C LEU A 32 -8.19 1.13 1.96
N LEU A 33 -8.07 -0.09 1.44
CA LEU A 33 -6.81 -0.84 1.42
C LEU A 33 -5.76 -0.17 0.53
N GLY A 34 -6.16 0.39 -0.61
CA GLY A 34 -5.29 1.18 -1.48
C GLY A 34 -4.79 2.44 -0.77
N PHE A 35 -5.68 3.14 -0.06
CA PHE A 35 -5.30 4.28 0.76
C PHE A 35 -4.30 3.89 1.85
N ALA A 36 -4.59 2.82 2.60
CA ALA A 36 -3.71 2.31 3.65
C ALA A 36 -2.35 1.82 3.12
N ALA A 37 -2.26 1.38 1.86
CA ALA A 37 -1.00 0.97 1.22
C ALA A 37 -0.20 2.16 0.66
N GLY A 38 -0.87 3.16 0.11
CA GLY A 38 -0.22 4.33 -0.49
C GLY A 38 0.40 5.27 0.53
N LEU A 39 -0.21 5.40 1.72
CA LEU A 39 0.25 6.28 2.79
C LEU A 39 1.69 5.97 3.24
N PRO A 40 2.02 4.76 3.73
CA PRO A 40 3.37 4.45 4.23
C PRO A 40 4.43 4.53 3.12
N TYR A 41 4.08 4.18 1.89
CA TYR A 41 4.98 4.31 0.75
C TYR A 41 5.43 5.76 0.57
N MET A 42 4.50 6.71 0.49
CA MET A 42 4.82 8.13 0.29
C MET A 42 5.51 8.75 1.51
N LEU A 43 5.10 8.38 2.72
CA LEU A 43 5.73 8.87 3.95
C LEU A 43 7.19 8.44 4.05
N VAL A 44 7.52 7.19 3.73
CA VAL A 44 8.89 6.66 3.81
C VAL A 44 9.76 7.17 2.65
N PHE A 45 9.23 7.29 1.43
CA PHE A 45 10.07 7.67 0.28
C PHE A 45 10.15 9.16 0.04
N SER A 46 9.07 9.90 0.25
CA SER A 46 9.03 11.34 -0.03
C SER A 46 9.24 12.14 1.25
N THR A 47 8.33 12.00 2.21
CA THR A 47 8.30 12.82 3.41
C THR A 47 9.54 12.61 4.30
N LEU A 48 9.95 11.35 4.51
CA LEU A 48 11.14 11.05 5.30
C LEU A 48 12.41 11.68 4.68
N SER A 49 12.54 11.62 3.35
CA SER A 49 13.71 12.19 2.67
C SER A 49 13.77 13.71 2.83
N VAL A 50 12.65 14.41 2.77
CA VAL A 50 12.54 15.85 3.01
C VAL A 50 12.88 16.16 4.47
N TRP A 51 12.27 15.45 5.39
CA TRP A 51 12.49 15.63 6.83
C TRP A 51 13.94 15.42 7.25
N LEU A 52 14.61 14.36 6.76
CA LEU A 52 16.02 14.13 7.00
C LEU A 52 16.91 15.27 6.45
N ARG A 53 16.54 15.81 5.28
CA ARG A 53 17.27 16.92 4.67
C ARG A 53 17.13 18.21 5.48
N GLU A 54 15.93 18.54 5.93
CA GLU A 54 15.65 19.70 6.77
C GLU A 54 16.32 19.60 8.14
N SER A 55 16.43 18.37 8.67
CA SER A 55 17.16 18.07 9.90
C SER A 55 18.68 18.11 9.74
N GLY A 56 19.22 18.47 8.56
CA GLY A 56 20.65 18.61 8.32
C GLY A 56 21.42 17.30 8.13
N VAL A 57 20.72 16.18 7.87
CA VAL A 57 21.35 14.88 7.61
C VAL A 57 22.08 14.91 6.26
N ASP A 58 23.27 14.33 6.21
CA ASP A 58 24.10 14.26 5.02
C ASP A 58 23.39 13.58 3.82
N LEU A 59 23.57 14.17 2.64
CA LEU A 59 22.92 13.70 1.41
C LEU A 59 23.28 12.25 1.05
N LYS A 60 24.51 11.81 1.39
CA LYS A 60 24.93 10.42 1.17
C LYS A 60 24.11 9.47 2.04
N THR A 61 23.86 9.82 3.28
CA THR A 61 23.02 9.03 4.21
C THR A 61 21.58 8.94 3.72
N ILE A 62 21.03 10.05 3.20
CA ILE A 62 19.68 10.05 2.60
C ILE A 62 19.65 9.16 1.35
N ALA A 63 20.68 9.19 0.51
CA ALA A 63 20.80 8.33 -0.65
C ALA A 63 20.87 6.84 -0.25
N PHE A 64 21.59 6.49 0.82
CA PHE A 64 21.60 5.13 1.37
C PHE A 64 20.23 4.74 1.94
N ALA A 65 19.55 5.64 2.64
CA ALA A 65 18.22 5.40 3.14
C ALA A 65 17.21 5.10 2.00
N SER A 66 17.39 5.69 0.81
CA SER A 66 16.52 5.41 -0.34
C SER A 66 16.62 3.97 -0.86
N LEU A 67 17.69 3.22 -0.50
CA LEU A 67 17.81 1.77 -0.78
C LEU A 67 16.72 0.94 -0.08
N ILE A 68 16.02 1.50 0.91
CA ILE A 68 14.80 0.92 1.49
C ILE A 68 13.79 0.56 0.40
N GLY A 69 13.80 1.31 -0.73
CA GLY A 69 12.98 1.02 -1.91
C GLY A 69 13.21 -0.36 -2.54
N LEU A 70 14.38 -0.94 -2.36
CA LEU A 70 14.66 -2.30 -2.83
C LEU A 70 13.73 -3.34 -2.18
N THR A 71 13.24 -3.07 -0.97
CA THR A 71 12.27 -3.94 -0.31
C THR A 71 11.03 -4.16 -1.17
N TYR A 72 10.54 -3.11 -1.84
CA TYR A 72 9.39 -3.24 -2.74
C TYR A 72 9.74 -3.98 -4.05
N ALA A 73 10.97 -3.80 -4.55
CA ALA A 73 11.42 -4.51 -5.73
C ALA A 73 11.57 -6.01 -5.48
N PHE A 74 11.99 -6.41 -4.29
CA PHE A 74 12.20 -7.81 -3.91
C PHE A 74 11.00 -8.49 -3.25
N LYS A 75 9.83 -7.85 -3.15
CA LYS A 75 8.63 -8.41 -2.51
C LYS A 75 8.20 -9.77 -3.07
N TRP A 76 8.53 -10.08 -4.30
CA TRP A 76 8.25 -11.36 -4.93
C TRP A 76 9.00 -12.55 -4.29
N VAL A 77 10.15 -12.30 -3.63
CA VAL A 77 10.95 -13.34 -2.98
C VAL A 77 10.20 -14.00 -1.83
N TRP A 78 9.48 -13.22 -1.03
CA TRP A 78 8.71 -13.75 0.12
C TRP A 78 7.21 -13.89 -0.16
N SER A 79 6.74 -13.49 -1.35
CA SER A 79 5.35 -13.69 -1.76
C SER A 79 4.88 -15.15 -1.63
N PRO A 80 5.64 -16.20 -2.06
CA PRO A 80 5.23 -17.58 -1.88
C PRO A 80 5.07 -17.99 -0.41
N LEU A 81 5.81 -17.34 0.49
CA LEU A 81 5.73 -17.60 1.92
C LEU A 81 4.37 -17.15 2.49
N LEU A 82 3.88 -15.99 2.06
CA LEU A 82 2.56 -15.48 2.44
C LEU A 82 1.45 -16.40 1.94
N ASP A 83 1.67 -17.09 0.82
CA ASP A 83 0.70 -18.02 0.25
C ASP A 83 0.64 -19.36 1.00
N GLN A 84 1.73 -19.78 1.61
CA GLN A 84 1.83 -21.07 2.28
C GLN A 84 1.58 -20.96 3.79
N TRP A 85 2.01 -19.88 4.44
CA TRP A 85 1.96 -19.76 5.90
C TRP A 85 0.63 -19.20 6.39
N ARG A 86 0.04 -19.95 7.34
CA ARG A 86 -1.10 -19.50 8.13
C ARG A 86 -0.60 -19.00 9.47
N LEU A 87 -0.91 -17.76 9.81
CA LEU A 87 -0.53 -17.18 11.10
C LEU A 87 -1.31 -17.88 12.22
N PRO A 88 -0.64 -18.46 13.24
CA PRO A 88 -1.30 -19.31 14.23
C PRO A 88 -2.32 -18.54 15.10
N ILE A 89 -2.05 -17.27 15.43
CA ILE A 89 -2.89 -16.45 16.31
C ILE A 89 -4.05 -15.80 15.53
N LEU A 90 -3.76 -15.27 14.33
CA LEU A 90 -4.71 -14.53 13.49
C LEU A 90 -5.43 -15.44 12.47
N GLY A 91 -5.09 -16.72 12.41
CA GLY A 91 -5.62 -17.67 11.41
C GLY A 91 -7.15 -17.85 11.42
N ARG A 92 -7.83 -17.47 12.52
CA ARG A 92 -9.30 -17.45 12.61
C ARG A 92 -9.95 -16.40 11.68
N LEU A 93 -9.23 -15.35 11.31
CA LEU A 93 -9.71 -14.30 10.40
C LEU A 93 -9.59 -14.70 8.91
N GLY A 94 -8.99 -15.86 8.63
CA GLY A 94 -8.63 -16.29 7.29
C GLY A 94 -7.21 -15.88 6.90
N ARG A 95 -6.60 -16.62 5.96
CA ARG A 95 -5.18 -16.48 5.63
C ARG A 95 -4.80 -15.07 5.18
N ARG A 96 -5.51 -14.49 4.19
CA ARG A 96 -5.19 -13.15 3.63
C ARG A 96 -5.44 -12.02 4.62
N ARG A 97 -6.59 -12.07 5.30
CA ARG A 97 -6.95 -11.04 6.29
C ARG A 97 -5.97 -11.00 7.47
N SER A 98 -5.44 -12.15 7.87
CA SER A 98 -4.44 -12.23 8.94
C SER A 98 -3.15 -11.50 8.57
N TRP A 99 -2.66 -11.67 7.35
CA TRP A 99 -1.48 -10.95 6.85
C TRP A 99 -1.74 -9.46 6.68
N LEU A 100 -2.95 -9.06 6.24
CA LEU A 100 -3.33 -7.66 6.15
C LEU A 100 -3.33 -6.98 7.53
N VAL A 101 -3.95 -7.60 8.53
CA VAL A 101 -3.98 -7.05 9.89
C VAL A 101 -2.58 -6.96 10.49
N LEU A 102 -1.76 -7.99 10.32
CA LEU A 102 -0.39 -7.98 10.82
C LEU A 102 0.44 -6.88 10.18
N SER A 103 0.44 -6.78 8.85
CA SER A 103 1.23 -5.79 8.13
C SER A 103 0.76 -4.36 8.42
N GLN A 104 -0.54 -4.11 8.49
CA GLN A 104 -1.08 -2.80 8.87
C GLN A 104 -0.71 -2.41 10.31
N SER A 105 -0.75 -3.37 11.24
CA SER A 105 -0.33 -3.12 12.62
C SER A 105 1.16 -2.77 12.70
N LEU A 106 2.01 -3.48 11.97
CA LEU A 106 3.46 -3.19 11.91
C LEU A 106 3.73 -1.83 11.27
N VAL A 107 3.01 -1.47 10.20
CA VAL A 107 3.11 -0.14 9.58
C VAL A 107 2.72 0.95 10.58
N ALA A 108 1.59 0.78 11.28
CA ALA A 108 1.11 1.77 12.25
C ALA A 108 2.10 1.95 13.42
N ILE A 109 2.61 0.85 13.98
CA ILE A 109 3.60 0.87 15.06
C ILE A 109 4.92 1.50 14.57
N GLY A 110 5.38 1.12 13.38
CA GLY A 110 6.60 1.67 12.80
C GLY A 110 6.51 3.16 12.53
N LEU A 111 5.41 3.65 11.94
CA LEU A 111 5.20 5.08 11.71
C LEU A 111 5.07 5.86 13.02
N ALA A 112 4.37 5.32 14.02
CA ALA A 112 4.29 5.92 15.35
C ALA A 112 5.68 5.99 16.01
N GLY A 113 6.49 4.93 15.89
CA GLY A 113 7.87 4.91 16.38
C GLY A 113 8.74 5.96 15.67
N MET A 114 8.61 6.09 14.35
CA MET A 114 9.34 7.12 13.58
C MET A 114 8.97 8.54 14.02
N ALA A 115 7.68 8.80 14.30
CA ALA A 115 7.21 10.10 14.75
C ALA A 115 7.76 10.51 16.14
N LEU A 116 8.21 9.54 16.94
CA LEU A 116 8.80 9.78 18.26
C LEU A 116 10.35 9.87 18.22
N CYS A 117 10.97 9.65 17.06
CA CYS A 117 12.43 9.71 16.89
C CYS A 117 12.88 11.10 16.49
N ASP A 118 13.99 11.56 17.07
CA ASP A 118 14.72 12.72 16.58
C ASP A 118 15.73 12.26 15.52
N PRO A 119 15.70 12.82 14.28
CA PRO A 119 16.62 12.46 13.22
C PRO A 119 18.09 12.73 13.55
N GLN A 120 18.38 13.71 14.40
CA GLN A 120 19.75 14.08 14.78
C GLN A 120 20.32 13.16 15.85
N GLU A 121 19.50 12.73 16.81
CA GLU A 121 19.96 11.91 17.94
C GLU A 121 19.84 10.41 17.69
N SER A 122 18.81 9.98 16.93
CA SER A 122 18.46 8.56 16.80
C SER A 122 18.30 8.09 15.35
N LEU A 123 19.16 8.59 14.44
CA LEU A 123 19.08 8.31 13.00
C LEU A 123 19.07 6.81 12.67
N SER A 124 19.86 5.98 13.37
CA SER A 124 19.91 4.55 13.14
C SER A 124 18.60 3.83 13.50
N VAL A 125 17.95 4.29 14.58
CA VAL A 125 16.63 3.77 14.97
C VAL A 125 15.57 4.19 13.96
N LEU A 126 15.59 5.43 13.53
CA LEU A 126 14.68 5.97 12.53
C LEU A 126 14.77 5.20 11.20
N ILE A 127 16.00 4.95 10.71
CA ILE A 127 16.20 4.14 9.49
C ILE A 127 15.73 2.71 9.69
N SER A 128 15.99 2.08 10.84
CA SER A 128 15.53 0.72 11.14
C SER A 128 14.01 0.63 11.14
N LEU A 129 13.33 1.61 11.70
CA LEU A 129 11.86 1.71 11.67
C LEU A 129 11.34 1.94 10.24
N ALA A 130 12.02 2.76 9.45
CA ALA A 130 11.68 2.97 8.05
C ALA A 130 11.81 1.68 7.21
N VAL A 131 12.84 0.87 7.45
CA VAL A 131 12.98 -0.47 6.84
C VAL A 131 11.84 -1.38 7.26
N LEU A 132 11.48 -1.40 8.55
CA LEU A 132 10.36 -2.19 9.06
C LEU A 132 9.04 -1.78 8.38
N VAL A 133 8.77 -0.48 8.30
CA VAL A 133 7.57 0.06 7.65
C VAL A 133 7.54 -0.32 6.17
N ALA A 134 8.66 -0.18 5.45
CA ALA A 134 8.75 -0.54 4.04
C ALA A 134 8.52 -2.04 3.82
N PHE A 135 9.11 -2.90 4.66
CA PHE A 135 8.90 -4.35 4.59
C PHE A 135 7.44 -4.73 4.88
N ALA A 136 6.85 -4.16 5.92
CA ALA A 136 5.46 -4.40 6.30
C ALA A 136 4.50 -3.90 5.20
N SER A 137 4.76 -2.72 4.62
CA SER A 137 3.95 -2.16 3.54
C SER A 137 4.08 -2.97 2.25
N ALA A 138 5.29 -3.40 1.87
CA ALA A 138 5.49 -4.28 0.72
C ALA A 138 4.79 -5.64 0.90
N THR A 139 4.76 -6.16 2.14
CA THR A 139 4.02 -7.38 2.50
C THR A 139 2.52 -7.16 2.42
N GLN A 140 2.03 -5.99 2.86
CA GLN A 140 0.64 -5.60 2.72
C GLN A 140 0.21 -5.57 1.25
N ASP A 141 1.02 -4.99 0.36
CA ASP A 141 0.74 -4.94 -1.08
C ASP A 141 0.53 -6.34 -1.66
N VAL A 142 1.43 -7.29 -1.34
CA VAL A 142 1.29 -8.68 -1.78
C VAL A 142 0.00 -9.31 -1.26
N ALA A 143 -0.34 -9.07 0.01
CA ALA A 143 -1.55 -9.62 0.61
C ALA A 143 -2.82 -9.01 0.00
N VAL A 144 -2.83 -7.70 -0.32
CA VAL A 144 -3.95 -7.02 -1.01
C VAL A 144 -4.12 -7.51 -2.42
N ASP A 145 -3.03 -7.66 -3.18
CA ASP A 145 -3.07 -8.18 -4.55
C ASP A 145 -3.68 -9.58 -4.59
N ALA A 146 -3.23 -10.45 -3.69
CA ALA A 146 -3.78 -11.80 -3.58
C ALA A 146 -5.25 -11.80 -3.10
N TYR A 147 -5.62 -10.94 -2.15
CA TYR A 147 -7.00 -10.78 -1.69
C TYR A 147 -7.91 -10.30 -2.83
N ARG A 148 -7.45 -9.33 -3.62
CA ARG A 148 -8.19 -8.82 -4.78
C ARG A 148 -8.50 -9.94 -5.79
N LEU A 149 -7.51 -10.79 -6.09
CA LEU A 149 -7.68 -11.91 -7.01
C LEU A 149 -8.67 -12.98 -6.49
N GLU A 150 -8.73 -13.17 -5.18
CA GLU A 150 -9.66 -14.12 -4.55
C GLU A 150 -11.13 -13.65 -4.53
N ILE A 151 -11.37 -12.33 -4.44
CA ILE A 151 -12.73 -11.76 -4.32
C ILE A 151 -13.31 -11.29 -5.65
N ALA A 152 -12.48 -11.11 -6.67
CA ALA A 152 -12.88 -10.54 -7.95
C ALA A 152 -13.35 -11.64 -8.91
N GLU A 153 -14.55 -11.50 -9.45
CA GLU A 153 -14.95 -12.19 -10.66
C GLU A 153 -14.20 -11.61 -11.86
N ASN A 154 -13.95 -12.40 -12.90
CA ASN A 154 -13.13 -12.01 -14.05
C ASN A 154 -13.55 -10.65 -14.67
N GLU A 155 -14.85 -10.38 -14.72
CA GLU A 155 -15.40 -9.14 -15.29
C GLU A 155 -15.18 -7.90 -14.40
N SER A 156 -15.07 -8.08 -13.09
CA SER A 156 -14.91 -6.98 -12.12
C SER A 156 -13.45 -6.67 -11.75
N GLN A 157 -12.50 -7.51 -12.15
CA GLN A 157 -11.09 -7.38 -11.77
C GLN A 157 -10.48 -6.02 -12.14
N ALA A 158 -10.77 -5.54 -13.35
CA ALA A 158 -10.25 -4.24 -13.83
C ALA A 158 -10.80 -3.08 -12.99
N ALA A 159 -12.11 -3.10 -12.68
CA ALA A 159 -12.75 -2.06 -11.86
C ALA A 159 -12.23 -2.05 -10.43
N LEU A 160 -12.04 -3.23 -9.82
CA LEU A 160 -11.49 -3.37 -8.48
C LEU A 160 -10.01 -2.93 -8.41
N ALA A 161 -9.22 -3.22 -9.46
CA ALA A 161 -7.85 -2.71 -9.57
C ALA A 161 -7.83 -1.18 -9.68
N ALA A 162 -8.71 -0.60 -10.50
CA ALA A 162 -8.83 0.86 -10.64
C ALA A 162 -9.21 1.53 -9.31
N THR A 163 -10.14 0.92 -8.56
CA THR A 163 -10.55 1.42 -7.24
C THR A 163 -9.41 1.39 -6.23
N TYR A 164 -8.63 0.31 -6.17
CA TYR A 164 -7.43 0.22 -5.35
C TYR A 164 -6.41 1.32 -5.71
N MET A 165 -6.14 1.49 -7.01
CA MET A 165 -5.23 2.53 -7.49
C MET A 165 -5.72 3.95 -7.21
N ALA A 166 -7.03 4.18 -7.24
CA ALA A 166 -7.62 5.46 -6.84
C ALA A 166 -7.35 5.75 -5.36
N GLY A 167 -7.59 4.78 -4.48
CA GLY A 167 -7.26 4.89 -3.06
C GLY A 167 -5.78 5.19 -2.81
N TYR A 168 -4.89 4.48 -3.51
CA TYR A 168 -3.45 4.70 -3.45
C TYR A 168 -3.04 6.12 -3.86
N ARG A 169 -3.62 6.66 -4.95
CA ARG A 169 -3.34 8.03 -5.41
C ARG A 169 -3.88 9.09 -4.46
N ILE A 170 -5.06 8.86 -3.88
CA ILE A 170 -5.62 9.74 -2.85
C ILE A 170 -4.68 9.79 -1.64
N ALA A 171 -4.18 8.63 -1.18
CA ALA A 171 -3.21 8.57 -0.10
C ALA A 171 -1.91 9.32 -0.40
N ALA A 172 -1.41 9.23 -1.64
CA ALA A 172 -0.23 9.96 -2.06
C ALA A 172 -0.41 11.47 -1.97
N LEU A 173 -1.57 11.99 -2.38
CA LEU A 173 -1.90 13.41 -2.24
C LEU A 173 -1.98 13.82 -0.77
N PHE A 174 -2.63 13.01 0.08
CA PHE A 174 -2.72 13.26 1.51
C PHE A 174 -1.36 13.21 2.21
N ALA A 175 -0.48 12.26 1.85
CA ALA A 175 0.83 12.14 2.46
C ALA A 175 1.73 13.35 2.12
N ILE A 176 1.74 13.80 0.87
CA ILE A 176 2.58 14.91 0.41
C ILE A 176 2.00 16.25 0.86
N ALA A 177 0.76 16.55 0.49
CA ALA A 177 0.14 17.82 0.82
C ALA A 177 -0.13 17.96 2.33
N GLY A 178 -0.53 16.87 2.98
CA GLY A 178 -0.75 16.85 4.43
C GLY A 178 0.52 17.09 5.21
N ALA A 179 1.63 16.44 4.86
CA ALA A 179 2.90 16.65 5.53
C ALA A 179 3.38 18.11 5.44
N LEU A 180 3.29 18.71 4.24
CA LEU A 180 3.65 20.12 4.04
C LEU A 180 2.73 21.07 4.82
N TYR A 181 1.43 20.82 4.82
CA TYR A 181 0.46 21.65 5.54
C TYR A 181 0.66 21.57 7.06
N PHE A 182 0.92 20.37 7.60
CA PHE A 182 1.20 20.18 9.02
C PHE A 182 2.54 20.82 9.43
N ALA A 183 3.59 20.71 8.61
CA ALA A 183 4.87 21.34 8.85
C ALA A 183 4.70 22.87 8.94
N ASP A 184 3.97 23.49 8.02
CA ASP A 184 3.71 24.94 8.03
C ASP A 184 2.87 25.36 9.25
N TRP A 185 1.85 24.56 9.62
CA TRP A 185 0.97 24.87 10.75
C TRP A 185 1.65 24.76 12.11
N PHE A 186 2.53 23.78 12.30
CA PHE A 186 3.25 23.57 13.56
C PHE A 186 4.60 24.30 13.63
N GLY A 187 5.00 25.03 12.58
CA GLY A 187 6.19 25.87 12.56
C GLY A 187 7.49 25.05 12.63
N ALA A 188 7.47 23.86 12.03
CA ALA A 188 8.63 22.98 11.95
C ALA A 188 9.47 23.31 10.70
#